data_c82d842fa10156aefb397d4ef1b9edaa
#
_entry.id   c82d842fa10156aefb397d4ef1b9edaa
#
_cell.length_a   1.000
_cell.length_b   1.000
_cell.length_c   1.000
_cell.angle_alpha   90.00
_cell.angle_beta   90.00
_cell.angle_gamma   90.00
#
_symmetry.space_group_name_H-M   'P 1'
#
loop_
_entity.id
_entity.type
_entity.pdbx_description
1 polymer ?
#
loop_
_entity_poly.entity_id
_entity_poly.type
_entity_poly.pdbx_seq_one_letter_code
_entity_poly.pdbx_strand_id
1 'polypeptide(L)'
;RVGQAALAGLLYWNFLQLPPLAWLSPWPLLYYGLPLLLVALLGWLARDPLGLGIVLVGYLTAFYCVGNLIGLATRVLGEPFRSVWQVLWLEGLTPWLLTALVWWWGRRRAMHLCTTRYRLTTPKPLPGGRLTIVQVSDLHPRAGTAMERGRIPELRQKIQACRPDLLVFTGDIFDEYTEREEFAAFCALFGELEAPLGKYYVLGNHDLFHHWREPSFDRAALETALAKAGVRLLEDTAVLTGPVRVVGRKDYLYTGGRRCTAAELLPGGPDEHYTLWLDHEPRDLKNAAAAGADLILSGHTHGGQVWPAGAVGMAARNERNYGPKRVSDRCTAIVSGGTGTWGYRLRTQGRTEIVCVTVEQCAET
;
A
#
# COMPACT_ATOMS: atom_id res chain seq x y z
N ARG A 1 9.27 -16.06 -12.68
CA ARG A 1 9.00 -17.17 -13.61
C ARG A 1 8.72 -18.51 -12.92
N VAL A 2 9.51 -18.91 -11.90
CA VAL A 2 9.28 -20.17 -11.16
C VAL A 2 7.91 -20.19 -10.46
N GLY A 3 7.54 -19.11 -9.77
CA GLY A 3 6.24 -18.99 -9.11
C GLY A 3 5.05 -19.03 -10.08
N GLN A 4 5.22 -18.47 -11.29
CA GLN A 4 4.19 -18.52 -12.33
C GLN A 4 4.01 -19.94 -12.88
N ALA A 5 5.10 -20.68 -13.07
CA ALA A 5 5.04 -22.07 -13.49
C ALA A 5 4.40 -22.98 -12.42
N ALA A 6 4.72 -22.75 -11.15
CA ALA A 6 4.10 -23.47 -10.03
C ALA A 6 2.59 -23.18 -9.94
N LEU A 7 2.18 -21.92 -10.08
CA LEU A 7 0.77 -21.52 -10.09
C LEU A 7 0.03 -22.15 -11.27
N ALA A 8 0.62 -22.12 -12.47
CA ALA A 8 0.05 -22.76 -13.67
C ALA A 8 -0.08 -24.27 -13.50
N GLY A 9 0.91 -24.94 -12.90
CA GLY A 9 0.86 -26.35 -12.60
C GLY A 9 -0.23 -26.73 -11.61
N LEU A 10 -0.38 -25.94 -10.52
CA LEU A 10 -1.46 -26.12 -9.53
C LEU A 10 -2.83 -25.92 -10.18
N LEU A 11 -3.00 -24.91 -11.00
CA LEU A 11 -4.26 -24.62 -11.68
C LEU A 11 -4.62 -25.74 -12.67
N TYR A 12 -3.64 -26.21 -13.45
CA TYR A 12 -3.79 -27.35 -14.36
C TYR A 12 -4.23 -28.60 -13.61
N TRP A 13 -3.55 -28.93 -12.51
CA TRP A 13 -3.91 -30.07 -11.66
C TRP A 13 -5.35 -29.95 -11.14
N ASN A 14 -5.77 -28.79 -10.67
CA ASN A 14 -7.12 -28.59 -10.19
C ASN A 14 -8.15 -28.72 -11.33
N PHE A 15 -7.88 -28.23 -12.53
CA PHE A 15 -8.76 -28.38 -13.68
C PHE A 15 -8.94 -29.84 -14.11
N LEU A 16 -7.88 -30.66 -14.02
CA LEU A 16 -8.01 -32.10 -14.31
C LEU A 16 -8.94 -32.84 -13.33
N GLN A 17 -9.20 -32.27 -12.15
CA GLN A 17 -10.11 -32.85 -11.17
C GLN A 17 -11.57 -32.47 -11.42
N LEU A 18 -11.88 -31.60 -12.40
CA LEU A 18 -13.23 -31.18 -12.66
C LEU A 18 -14.06 -32.33 -13.27
N PRO A 19 -15.17 -32.73 -12.65
CA PRO A 19 -16.00 -33.84 -13.09
C PRO A 19 -16.48 -33.73 -14.56
N PRO A 20 -16.84 -32.54 -15.09
CA PRO A 20 -17.20 -32.42 -16.50
C PRO A 20 -16.12 -32.87 -17.47
N LEU A 21 -14.84 -32.79 -17.08
CA LEU A 21 -13.73 -33.26 -17.89
C LEU A 21 -13.61 -34.79 -17.89
N ALA A 22 -14.13 -35.46 -16.87
CA ALA A 22 -14.14 -36.94 -16.85
C ALA A 22 -14.88 -37.54 -18.05
N TRP A 23 -15.90 -36.85 -18.57
CA TRP A 23 -16.62 -37.23 -19.80
C TRP A 23 -15.71 -37.21 -21.04
N LEU A 24 -14.63 -36.44 -21.01
CA LEU A 24 -13.65 -36.36 -22.08
C LEU A 24 -12.53 -37.41 -21.94
N SER A 25 -12.53 -38.20 -20.87
CA SER A 25 -11.49 -39.22 -20.65
C SER A 25 -11.31 -40.24 -21.79
N PRO A 26 -12.35 -40.60 -22.62
CA PRO A 26 -12.15 -41.42 -23.80
C PRO A 26 -11.34 -40.72 -24.90
N TRP A 27 -11.19 -39.38 -24.82
CA TRP A 27 -10.41 -38.60 -25.79
C TRP A 27 -9.23 -37.91 -25.10
N PRO A 28 -8.08 -38.55 -24.91
CA PRO A 28 -6.96 -38.03 -24.13
C PRO A 28 -6.49 -36.64 -24.56
N LEU A 29 -6.53 -36.31 -25.85
CA LEU A 29 -6.15 -34.99 -26.36
C LEU A 29 -7.08 -33.87 -25.85
N LEU A 30 -8.39 -34.15 -25.71
CA LEU A 30 -9.33 -33.20 -25.17
C LEU A 30 -9.24 -33.14 -23.64
N TYR A 31 -9.14 -34.29 -22.98
CA TYR A 31 -9.06 -34.38 -21.53
C TYR A 31 -7.85 -33.64 -20.95
N TYR A 32 -6.67 -33.81 -21.53
CA TYR A 32 -5.45 -33.09 -21.10
C TYR A 32 -5.27 -31.77 -21.81
N GLY A 33 -5.75 -31.62 -23.04
CA GLY A 33 -5.54 -30.44 -23.86
C GLY A 33 -6.42 -29.25 -23.43
N LEU A 34 -7.69 -29.48 -23.08
CA LEU A 34 -8.58 -28.38 -22.70
C LEU A 34 -8.16 -27.67 -21.42
N PRO A 35 -7.81 -28.35 -20.30
CA PRO A 35 -7.23 -27.70 -19.13
C PRO A 35 -5.95 -26.94 -19.41
N LEU A 36 -5.08 -27.51 -20.26
CA LEU A 36 -3.85 -26.84 -20.67
C LEU A 36 -4.13 -25.55 -21.44
N LEU A 37 -5.11 -25.58 -22.34
CA LEU A 37 -5.55 -24.41 -23.10
C LEU A 37 -6.15 -23.34 -22.17
N LEU A 38 -6.96 -23.74 -21.19
CA LEU A 38 -7.51 -22.82 -20.18
C LEU A 38 -6.40 -22.18 -19.34
N VAL A 39 -5.43 -22.96 -18.87
CA VAL A 39 -4.28 -22.43 -18.14
C VAL A 39 -3.47 -21.48 -19.01
N ALA A 40 -3.25 -21.82 -20.30
CA ALA A 40 -2.55 -20.96 -21.25
C ALA A 40 -3.31 -19.65 -21.49
N LEU A 41 -4.64 -19.72 -21.66
CA LEU A 41 -5.50 -18.54 -21.81
C LEU A 41 -5.48 -17.64 -20.57
N LEU A 42 -5.62 -18.22 -19.38
CA LEU A 42 -5.53 -17.48 -18.13
C LEU A 42 -4.12 -16.87 -17.94
N GLY A 43 -3.08 -17.62 -18.30
CA GLY A 43 -1.70 -17.12 -18.31
C GLY A 43 -1.49 -15.97 -19.31
N TRP A 44 -2.17 -16.01 -20.45
CA TRP A 44 -2.17 -14.91 -21.41
C TRP A 44 -2.92 -13.68 -20.90
N LEU A 45 -4.11 -13.88 -20.33
CA LEU A 45 -4.88 -12.81 -19.68
C LEU A 45 -4.14 -12.21 -18.47
N ALA A 46 -3.33 -13.02 -17.77
CA ALA A 46 -2.50 -12.58 -16.65
C ALA A 46 -1.25 -11.79 -17.07
N ARG A 47 -0.98 -11.65 -18.36
CA ARG A 47 0.14 -10.84 -18.90
C ARG A 47 -0.15 -9.36 -18.93
N ASP A 48 -1.11 -8.87 -18.12
CA ASP A 48 -1.27 -7.45 -17.95
C ASP A 48 -0.02 -6.88 -17.25
N PRO A 49 0.47 -5.70 -17.68
CA PRO A 49 1.66 -5.08 -17.08
C PRO A 49 1.45 -4.74 -15.59
N LEU A 50 0.23 -4.79 -15.11
CA LEU A 50 -0.17 -4.44 -13.75
C LEU A 50 -0.32 -5.66 -12.83
N GLY A 51 -0.25 -6.88 -13.36
CA GLY A 51 -0.32 -8.12 -12.59
C GLY A 51 -1.70 -8.47 -12.01
N LEU A 52 -2.78 -7.77 -12.38
CA LEU A 52 -4.14 -8.05 -11.89
C LEU A 52 -4.59 -9.47 -12.24
N GLY A 53 -4.34 -9.90 -13.48
CA GLY A 53 -4.70 -11.25 -13.93
C GLY A 53 -4.02 -12.33 -13.10
N ILE A 54 -2.73 -12.17 -12.80
CA ILE A 54 -1.97 -13.11 -11.93
C ILE A 54 -2.58 -13.22 -10.53
N VAL A 55 -3.00 -12.10 -9.96
CA VAL A 55 -3.64 -12.06 -8.63
C VAL A 55 -4.96 -12.80 -8.64
N LEU A 56 -5.81 -12.58 -9.66
CA LEU A 56 -7.09 -13.25 -9.79
C LEU A 56 -6.94 -14.76 -10.03
N VAL A 57 -5.99 -15.16 -10.87
CA VAL A 57 -5.62 -16.57 -11.07
C VAL A 57 -5.11 -17.19 -9.75
N GLY A 58 -4.35 -16.44 -8.96
CA GLY A 58 -3.91 -16.87 -7.63
C GLY A 58 -5.07 -17.16 -6.68
N TYR A 59 -6.05 -16.27 -6.59
CA TYR A 59 -7.26 -16.50 -5.79
C TYR A 59 -8.09 -17.67 -6.30
N LEU A 60 -8.29 -17.78 -7.61
CA LEU A 60 -9.00 -18.90 -8.22
C LEU A 60 -8.32 -20.23 -7.87
N THR A 61 -7.00 -20.31 -8.01
CA THR A 61 -6.22 -21.49 -7.65
C THR A 61 -6.35 -21.82 -6.16
N ALA A 62 -6.24 -20.81 -5.29
CA ALA A 62 -6.38 -21.00 -3.85
C ALA A 62 -7.76 -21.56 -3.49
N PHE A 63 -8.84 -21.04 -4.10
CA PHE A 63 -10.18 -21.55 -3.87
C PHE A 63 -10.34 -23.00 -4.35
N TYR A 64 -9.80 -23.37 -5.50
CA TYR A 64 -9.79 -24.77 -5.93
C TYR A 64 -8.99 -25.66 -4.99
N CYS A 65 -7.81 -25.25 -4.54
CA CYS A 65 -7.00 -26.02 -3.58
C CYS A 65 -7.75 -26.23 -2.27
N VAL A 66 -8.35 -25.19 -1.70
CA VAL A 66 -9.16 -25.30 -0.47
C VAL A 66 -10.36 -26.21 -0.69
N GLY A 67 -11.05 -26.05 -1.83
CA GLY A 67 -12.18 -26.90 -2.18
C GLY A 67 -11.82 -28.39 -2.29
N ASN A 68 -10.69 -28.69 -2.91
CA ASN A 68 -10.18 -30.07 -3.03
C ASN A 68 -9.79 -30.65 -1.67
N LEU A 69 -9.18 -29.86 -0.77
CA LEU A 69 -8.85 -30.29 0.60
C LEU A 69 -10.12 -30.60 1.42
N ILE A 70 -11.14 -29.74 1.33
CA ILE A 70 -12.44 -30.00 1.98
C ILE A 70 -13.11 -31.22 1.34
N GLY A 71 -13.05 -31.36 0.01
CA GLY A 71 -13.56 -32.52 -0.72
C GLY A 71 -12.92 -33.84 -0.26
N LEU A 72 -11.65 -33.82 0.12
CA LEU A 72 -10.98 -34.95 0.72
C LEU A 72 -11.59 -35.31 2.09
N ALA A 73 -11.86 -34.31 2.91
CA ALA A 73 -12.49 -34.50 4.22
C ALA A 73 -13.94 -35.03 4.09
N THR A 74 -14.70 -34.60 3.06
CA THR A 74 -16.08 -35.09 2.84
C THR A 74 -16.15 -36.57 2.49
N ARG A 75 -15.03 -37.18 2.04
CA ARG A 75 -14.96 -38.64 1.83
C ARG A 75 -15.15 -39.43 3.11
N VAL A 76 -14.75 -38.86 4.25
CA VAL A 76 -14.91 -39.47 5.58
C VAL A 76 -16.35 -39.34 6.07
N LEU A 77 -17.05 -38.27 5.66
CA LEU A 77 -18.45 -38.02 6.06
C LEU A 77 -19.46 -38.84 5.24
N GLY A 78 -19.03 -39.47 4.14
CA GLY A 78 -19.88 -40.28 3.28
C GLY A 78 -20.85 -39.48 2.40
N GLU A 79 -21.73 -40.21 1.73
CA GLU A 79 -22.85 -39.62 0.98
C GLU A 79 -23.98 -39.20 1.95
N PRO A 80 -24.71 -38.09 1.74
CA PRO A 80 -24.72 -37.24 0.52
C PRO A 80 -23.72 -36.07 0.55
N PHE A 81 -22.97 -35.87 1.62
CA PHE A 81 -22.08 -34.71 1.75
C PHE A 81 -21.06 -34.60 0.62
N ARG A 82 -20.51 -35.73 0.20
CA ARG A 82 -19.55 -35.79 -0.90
C ARG A 82 -20.15 -35.32 -2.21
N SER A 83 -21.34 -35.81 -2.56
CA SER A 83 -22.02 -35.43 -3.82
C SER A 83 -22.41 -33.95 -3.83
N VAL A 84 -22.95 -33.43 -2.72
CA VAL A 84 -23.28 -32.00 -2.59
C VAL A 84 -22.03 -31.13 -2.74
N TRP A 85 -20.94 -31.50 -2.09
CA TRP A 85 -19.68 -30.76 -2.19
C TRP A 85 -19.13 -30.77 -3.62
N GLN A 86 -19.15 -31.93 -4.28
CA GLN A 86 -18.70 -32.10 -5.64
C GLN A 86 -19.46 -31.17 -6.59
N VAL A 87 -20.79 -31.19 -6.53
CA VAL A 87 -21.64 -30.33 -7.37
C VAL A 87 -21.41 -28.84 -7.10
N LEU A 88 -21.34 -28.44 -5.83
CA LEU A 88 -21.20 -27.03 -5.49
C LEU A 88 -19.82 -26.49 -5.83
N TRP A 89 -18.78 -27.26 -5.62
CA TRP A 89 -17.39 -26.78 -5.68
C TRP A 89 -16.65 -27.17 -6.95
N LEU A 90 -16.65 -28.44 -7.30
CA LEU A 90 -15.86 -28.94 -8.43
C LEU A 90 -16.60 -28.82 -9.77
N GLU A 91 -17.90 -29.12 -9.81
CA GLU A 91 -18.72 -28.96 -11.02
C GLU A 91 -19.31 -27.56 -11.15
N GLY A 92 -19.45 -26.86 -10.02
CA GLY A 92 -20.09 -25.56 -9.93
C GLY A 92 -19.16 -24.38 -10.22
N LEU A 93 -19.79 -23.21 -10.28
CA LEU A 93 -19.12 -21.94 -10.51
C LEU A 93 -18.59 -21.30 -9.21
N THR A 94 -18.63 -22.00 -8.06
CA THR A 94 -18.31 -21.42 -6.74
C THR A 94 -16.92 -20.77 -6.68
N PRO A 95 -15.82 -21.41 -7.10
CA PRO A 95 -14.50 -20.76 -7.07
C PRO A 95 -14.44 -19.50 -7.97
N TRP A 96 -15.13 -19.52 -9.11
CA TRP A 96 -15.21 -18.36 -10.01
C TRP A 96 -16.02 -17.21 -9.42
N LEU A 97 -17.18 -17.53 -8.81
CA LEU A 97 -18.01 -16.53 -8.13
C LEU A 97 -17.28 -15.91 -6.95
N LEU A 98 -16.54 -16.70 -6.15
CA LEU A 98 -15.73 -16.20 -5.07
C LEU A 98 -14.59 -15.30 -5.58
N THR A 99 -13.94 -15.68 -6.68
CA THR A 99 -12.90 -14.85 -7.30
C THR A 99 -13.49 -13.53 -7.82
N ALA A 100 -14.65 -13.58 -8.47
CA ALA A 100 -15.36 -12.38 -8.92
C ALA A 100 -15.78 -11.48 -7.75
N LEU A 101 -16.24 -12.08 -6.65
CA LEU A 101 -16.58 -11.35 -5.42
C LEU A 101 -15.35 -10.67 -4.79
N VAL A 102 -14.21 -11.38 -4.72
CA VAL A 102 -12.94 -10.80 -4.25
C VAL A 102 -12.52 -9.63 -5.14
N TRP A 103 -12.63 -9.77 -6.46
CA TRP A 103 -12.33 -8.68 -7.40
C TRP A 103 -13.26 -7.49 -7.20
N TRP A 104 -14.57 -7.70 -7.15
CA TRP A 104 -15.56 -6.64 -6.97
C TRP A 104 -15.38 -5.91 -5.64
N TRP A 105 -15.26 -6.65 -4.54
CA TRP A 105 -15.05 -6.10 -3.21
C TRP A 105 -13.71 -5.38 -3.08
N GLY A 106 -12.63 -6.02 -3.57
CA GLY A 106 -11.30 -5.46 -3.52
C GLY A 106 -11.16 -4.21 -4.38
N ARG A 107 -11.83 -4.16 -5.54
CA ARG A 107 -11.92 -2.97 -6.37
C ARG A 107 -12.65 -1.83 -5.65
N ARG A 108 -13.78 -2.12 -5.01
CA ARG A 108 -14.51 -1.11 -4.21
C ARG A 108 -13.64 -0.54 -3.09
N ARG A 109 -12.92 -1.39 -2.38
CA ARG A 109 -11.98 -0.96 -1.32
C ARG A 109 -10.82 -0.12 -1.86
N ALA A 110 -10.27 -0.48 -3.00
CA ALA A 110 -9.21 0.29 -3.65
C ALA A 110 -9.68 1.69 -4.05
N MET A 111 -10.95 1.83 -4.42
CA MET A 111 -11.54 3.10 -4.86
C MET A 111 -12.00 3.98 -3.71
N HIS A 112 -12.33 3.40 -2.57
CA HIS A 112 -12.90 4.14 -1.42
C HIS A 112 -11.79 4.74 -0.56
N LEU A 113 -11.53 6.03 -0.72
CA LEU A 113 -10.63 6.78 0.15
C LEU A 113 -11.28 7.03 1.51
N CYS A 114 -10.63 6.62 2.59
CA CYS A 114 -11.09 6.92 3.95
C CYS A 114 -10.10 7.84 4.68
N THR A 115 -10.54 8.39 5.81
CA THR A 115 -9.67 9.09 6.76
C THR A 115 -9.49 8.20 7.98
N THR A 116 -8.29 7.64 8.16
CA THR A 116 -7.95 6.88 9.37
C THR A 116 -7.43 7.86 10.43
N ARG A 117 -8.02 7.82 11.61
CA ARG A 117 -7.71 8.75 12.70
C ARG A 117 -7.01 8.05 13.84
N TYR A 118 -5.92 8.66 14.32
CA TYR A 118 -5.19 8.23 15.51
C TYR A 118 -5.13 9.38 16.52
N ARG A 119 -5.17 9.03 17.80
CA ARG A 119 -4.96 9.97 18.90
C ARG A 119 -3.77 9.49 19.70
N LEU A 120 -2.84 10.39 19.95
CA LEU A 120 -1.64 10.17 20.72
C LEU A 120 -1.54 11.25 21.79
N THR A 121 -0.77 10.99 22.83
CA THR A 121 -0.47 11.96 23.88
C THR A 121 1.03 12.14 24.02
N THR A 122 1.48 13.33 24.44
CA THR A 122 2.87 13.63 24.70
C THR A 122 2.99 14.59 25.88
N PRO A 123 4.02 14.46 26.75
CA PRO A 123 4.34 15.48 27.73
C PRO A 123 5.05 16.71 27.13
N LYS A 124 5.59 16.58 25.90
CA LYS A 124 6.32 17.65 25.22
C LYS A 124 5.40 18.81 24.84
N PRO A 125 5.90 20.05 24.82
CA PRO A 125 5.11 21.21 24.46
C PRO A 125 4.62 21.14 23.03
N LEU A 126 3.34 21.47 22.83
CA LEU A 126 2.71 21.54 21.52
C LEU A 126 2.07 22.93 21.30
N PRO A 127 1.91 23.39 20.04
CA PRO A 127 1.23 24.63 19.74
C PRO A 127 -0.22 24.59 20.25
N GLY A 128 -0.55 25.46 21.20
CA GLY A 128 -1.90 25.47 21.83
C GLY A 128 -2.28 24.16 22.53
N GLY A 129 -1.30 23.33 22.93
CA GLY A 129 -1.54 22.04 23.61
C GLY A 129 -2.00 20.91 22.69
N ARG A 130 -2.05 21.14 21.38
CA ARG A 130 -2.52 20.15 20.40
C ARG A 130 -1.84 20.31 19.06
N LEU A 131 -1.62 19.19 18.38
CA LEU A 131 -1.03 19.14 17.03
C LEU A 131 -1.83 18.16 16.16
N THR A 132 -2.30 18.63 15.01
CA THR A 132 -2.97 17.80 14.02
C THR A 132 -2.06 17.61 12.79
N ILE A 133 -1.71 16.37 12.50
CA ILE A 133 -0.85 15.99 11.37
C ILE A 133 -1.68 15.19 10.39
N VAL A 134 -1.65 15.58 9.11
CA VAL A 134 -2.24 14.76 8.03
C VAL A 134 -1.14 14.22 7.16
N GLN A 135 -1.15 12.90 6.99
CA GLN A 135 -0.24 12.17 6.10
C GLN A 135 -0.97 11.75 4.83
N VAL A 136 -0.35 12.04 3.70
CA VAL A 136 -0.65 11.50 2.36
C VAL A 136 0.56 10.69 1.92
N SER A 137 0.34 9.48 1.43
CA SER A 137 1.40 8.55 1.01
C SER A 137 0.92 7.70 -0.14
N ASP A 138 1.83 7.22 -0.99
CA ASP A 138 1.57 6.19 -1.99
C ASP A 138 0.31 6.49 -2.82
N LEU A 139 0.29 7.63 -3.48
CA LEU A 139 -0.87 8.10 -4.26
C LEU A 139 -0.92 7.42 -5.62
N HIS A 140 0.23 7.29 -6.32
CA HIS A 140 0.38 6.64 -7.62
C HIS A 140 -0.75 6.99 -8.59
N PRO A 141 -0.90 8.26 -9.02
CA PRO A 141 -1.97 8.65 -9.93
C PRO A 141 -1.77 7.99 -11.31
N ARG A 142 -2.88 7.60 -11.92
CA ARG A 142 -2.85 6.95 -13.23
C ARG A 142 -3.78 7.64 -14.21
N ALA A 143 -3.20 8.00 -15.33
CA ALA A 143 -3.80 8.78 -16.37
C ALA A 143 -5.21 8.39 -16.81
N GLY A 144 -5.97 9.42 -17.11
CA GLY A 144 -7.16 9.37 -17.96
C GLY A 144 -8.38 8.69 -17.37
N THR A 145 -8.37 8.24 -16.11
CA THR A 145 -9.54 7.62 -15.53
C THR A 145 -10.45 8.64 -14.85
N ALA A 146 -11.77 8.47 -15.00
CA ALA A 146 -12.77 9.29 -14.29
C ALA A 146 -12.54 9.29 -12.77
N MET A 147 -11.91 8.24 -12.24
CA MET A 147 -11.56 8.09 -10.85
C MET A 147 -10.47 9.08 -10.41
N GLU A 148 -9.43 9.31 -11.21
CA GLU A 148 -8.36 10.26 -10.86
C GLU A 148 -8.89 11.69 -10.86
N ARG A 149 -9.78 12.04 -11.79
CA ARG A 149 -10.47 13.34 -11.80
C ARG A 149 -11.32 13.55 -10.54
N GLY A 150 -11.95 12.51 -10.02
CA GLY A 150 -12.69 12.54 -8.75
C GLY A 150 -11.81 12.53 -7.51
N ARG A 151 -10.57 12.03 -7.61
CA ARG A 151 -9.66 11.89 -6.47
C ARG A 151 -9.18 13.23 -5.93
N ILE A 152 -8.89 14.20 -6.79
CA ILE A 152 -8.41 15.53 -6.38
C ILE A 152 -9.41 16.23 -5.47
N PRO A 153 -10.70 16.43 -5.84
CA PRO A 153 -11.66 17.07 -4.96
C PRO A 153 -11.95 16.25 -3.69
N GLU A 154 -11.97 14.92 -3.77
CA GLU A 154 -12.15 14.06 -2.61
C GLU A 154 -10.98 14.20 -1.62
N LEU A 155 -9.74 14.19 -2.12
CA LEU A 155 -8.53 14.36 -1.30
C LEU A 155 -8.50 15.74 -0.63
N ARG A 156 -8.79 16.80 -1.39
CA ARG A 156 -8.95 18.17 -0.88
C ARG A 156 -9.93 18.20 0.29
N GLN A 157 -11.14 17.72 0.07
CA GLN A 157 -12.20 17.72 1.08
C GLN A 157 -11.79 16.99 2.36
N LYS A 158 -11.19 15.80 2.21
CA LYS A 158 -10.79 15.00 3.37
C LYS A 158 -9.63 15.61 4.15
N ILE A 159 -8.65 16.20 3.48
CA ILE A 159 -7.54 16.90 4.14
C ILE A 159 -8.06 18.13 4.88
N GLN A 160 -8.85 18.99 4.22
CA GLN A 160 -9.40 20.20 4.81
C GLN A 160 -10.32 19.88 6.01
N ALA A 161 -11.09 18.78 5.94
CA ALA A 161 -11.94 18.33 7.06
C ALA A 161 -11.13 17.91 8.30
N CYS A 162 -9.84 17.59 8.15
CA CYS A 162 -8.95 17.32 9.28
C CYS A 162 -8.37 18.59 9.92
N ARG A 163 -8.36 19.73 9.21
CA ARG A 163 -7.73 20.99 9.64
C ARG A 163 -6.30 20.77 10.13
N PRO A 164 -5.39 20.32 9.25
CA PRO A 164 -4.02 19.99 9.66
C PRO A 164 -3.24 21.22 10.09
N ASP A 165 -2.46 21.08 11.16
CA ASP A 165 -1.39 22.01 11.50
C ASP A 165 -0.15 21.70 10.64
N LEU A 166 0.11 20.42 10.38
CA LEU A 166 1.16 19.88 9.49
C LEU A 166 0.53 18.98 8.43
N LEU A 167 0.94 19.17 7.17
CA LEU A 167 0.63 18.27 6.07
C LEU A 167 1.92 17.61 5.58
N VAL A 168 1.96 16.28 5.60
CA VAL A 168 3.17 15.55 5.24
C VAL A 168 2.91 14.53 4.13
N PHE A 169 3.83 14.46 3.19
CA PHE A 169 3.85 13.54 2.07
C PHE A 169 5.00 12.54 2.30
N THR A 170 4.64 11.26 2.50
CA THR A 170 5.64 10.25 2.86
C THR A 170 5.99 9.33 1.70
N GLY A 171 6.24 9.93 0.54
CA GLY A 171 6.78 9.27 -0.64
C GLY A 171 5.77 8.54 -1.51
N ASP A 172 6.23 8.15 -2.68
CA ASP A 172 5.45 7.48 -3.74
C ASP A 172 4.15 8.22 -4.08
N ILE A 173 4.24 9.56 -4.05
CA ILE A 173 3.12 10.41 -4.47
C ILE A 173 2.95 10.31 -5.98
N PHE A 174 4.06 10.23 -6.69
CA PHE A 174 4.10 10.06 -8.13
C PHE A 174 4.86 8.77 -8.50
N ASP A 175 4.67 8.32 -9.74
CA ASP A 175 5.40 7.19 -10.29
C ASP A 175 5.65 7.37 -11.81
N GLU A 176 6.31 6.41 -12.44
CA GLU A 176 6.62 6.40 -13.87
C GLU A 176 5.38 6.38 -14.79
N TYR A 177 4.20 6.12 -14.24
CA TYR A 177 2.92 6.16 -14.99
C TYR A 177 2.13 7.45 -14.79
N THR A 178 2.60 8.34 -13.92
CA THR A 178 1.98 9.65 -13.70
C THR A 178 2.18 10.53 -14.93
N GLU A 179 1.12 10.98 -15.54
CA GLU A 179 1.19 11.89 -16.70
C GLU A 179 1.38 13.33 -16.26
N ARG A 180 1.86 14.16 -17.20
CA ARG A 180 2.21 15.57 -16.92
C ARG A 180 1.03 16.38 -16.39
N GLU A 181 -0.16 16.14 -16.92
CA GLU A 181 -1.38 16.84 -16.51
C GLU A 181 -1.76 16.46 -15.07
N GLU A 182 -1.61 15.19 -14.70
CA GLU A 182 -1.88 14.71 -13.34
C GLU A 182 -0.85 15.24 -12.34
N PHE A 183 0.42 15.18 -12.71
CA PHE A 183 1.50 15.79 -11.93
C PHE A 183 1.19 17.26 -11.63
N ALA A 184 0.87 18.05 -12.66
CA ALA A 184 0.54 19.45 -12.51
C ALA A 184 -0.71 19.68 -11.64
N ALA A 185 -1.75 18.86 -11.82
CA ALA A 185 -3.01 18.99 -11.09
C ALA A 185 -2.85 18.66 -9.58
N PHE A 186 -2.07 17.63 -9.24
CA PHE A 186 -1.80 17.31 -7.84
C PHE A 186 -0.87 18.34 -7.19
N CYS A 187 0.15 18.82 -7.88
CA CYS A 187 1.00 19.91 -7.36
C CYS A 187 0.19 21.20 -7.13
N ALA A 188 -0.76 21.53 -8.02
CA ALA A 188 -1.67 22.65 -7.81
C ALA A 188 -2.55 22.45 -6.56
N LEU A 189 -3.13 21.24 -6.38
CA LEU A 189 -3.88 20.91 -5.19
C LEU A 189 -3.03 21.12 -3.93
N PHE A 190 -1.76 20.66 -3.92
CA PHE A 190 -0.89 20.82 -2.74
C PHE A 190 -0.65 22.28 -2.41
N GLY A 191 -0.62 23.17 -3.42
CA GLY A 191 -0.53 24.61 -3.24
C GLY A 191 -1.76 25.24 -2.56
N GLU A 192 -2.95 24.69 -2.82
CA GLU A 192 -4.22 25.18 -2.26
C GLU A 192 -4.49 24.70 -0.83
N LEU A 193 -3.78 23.66 -0.36
CA LEU A 193 -3.97 23.11 0.97
C LEU A 193 -3.21 23.94 2.01
N GLU A 194 -3.89 24.24 3.10
CA GLU A 194 -3.34 25.01 4.22
C GLU A 194 -2.86 24.07 5.34
N ALA A 195 -1.68 24.40 5.88
CA ALA A 195 -1.11 23.77 7.06
C ALA A 195 -0.18 24.80 7.74
N PRO A 196 -0.62 25.47 8.82
CA PRO A 196 0.08 26.62 9.41
C PRO A 196 1.54 26.35 9.83
N LEU A 197 1.85 25.13 10.24
CA LEU A 197 3.21 24.71 10.60
C LEU A 197 4.03 24.18 9.42
N GLY A 198 3.42 24.14 8.23
CA GLY A 198 4.11 23.81 6.98
C GLY A 198 3.65 22.50 6.33
N LYS A 199 4.15 22.36 5.11
CA LYS A 199 3.95 21.17 4.24
C LYS A 199 5.31 20.56 3.95
N TYR A 200 5.47 19.26 4.20
CA TYR A 200 6.74 18.56 4.07
C TYR A 200 6.61 17.32 3.21
N TYR A 201 7.66 17.04 2.45
CA TYR A 201 7.70 15.91 1.54
C TYR A 201 9.00 15.12 1.74
N VAL A 202 8.92 13.80 1.80
CA VAL A 202 10.06 12.90 1.62
C VAL A 202 9.81 12.03 0.40
N LEU A 203 10.86 11.75 -0.36
CA LEU A 203 10.76 10.90 -1.55
C LEU A 203 10.53 9.45 -1.16
N GLY A 204 9.76 8.75 -2.00
CA GLY A 204 9.73 7.31 -2.05
C GLY A 204 10.50 6.75 -3.24
N ASN A 205 10.55 5.44 -3.34
CA ASN A 205 11.34 4.79 -4.37
C ASN A 205 10.75 4.94 -5.79
N HIS A 206 9.46 5.29 -5.93
CA HIS A 206 8.82 5.52 -7.22
C HIS A 206 8.84 6.98 -7.68
N ASP A 207 9.01 7.95 -6.80
CA ASP A 207 8.93 9.37 -7.17
C ASP A 207 9.96 9.78 -8.23
N LEU A 208 11.16 9.20 -8.19
CA LEU A 208 12.26 9.51 -9.12
C LEU A 208 12.96 8.28 -9.67
N PHE A 209 12.58 7.08 -9.26
CA PHE A 209 13.20 5.85 -9.74
C PHE A 209 12.34 5.18 -10.82
N HIS A 210 12.93 4.95 -11.97
CA HIS A 210 12.25 4.46 -13.16
C HIS A 210 12.46 2.96 -13.29
N HIS A 211 11.46 2.19 -12.91
CA HIS A 211 11.53 0.73 -13.02
C HIS A 211 11.20 0.22 -14.43
N TRP A 212 10.28 0.91 -15.14
CA TRP A 212 9.66 0.36 -16.35
C TRP A 212 9.49 1.38 -17.49
N ARG A 213 9.42 2.67 -17.18
CA ARG A 213 9.16 3.74 -18.12
C ARG A 213 9.83 5.02 -17.64
N GLU A 214 10.30 5.86 -18.56
CA GLU A 214 10.72 7.22 -18.19
C GLU A 214 9.51 8.05 -17.75
N PRO A 215 9.60 8.76 -16.64
CA PRO A 215 8.50 9.57 -16.12
C PRO A 215 8.28 10.81 -17.01
N SER A 216 7.11 11.40 -16.86
CA SER A 216 6.75 12.63 -17.55
C SER A 216 7.39 13.89 -16.95
N PHE A 217 8.10 13.78 -15.84
CA PHE A 217 8.79 14.85 -15.11
C PHE A 217 10.13 14.33 -14.58
N ASP A 218 11.07 15.23 -14.38
CA ASP A 218 12.36 14.97 -13.75
C ASP A 218 12.42 15.53 -12.32
N ARG A 219 13.55 15.34 -11.66
CA ARG A 219 13.80 15.84 -10.32
C ARG A 219 13.66 17.37 -10.23
N ALA A 220 14.19 18.10 -11.18
CA ALA A 220 14.14 19.56 -11.18
C ALA A 220 12.71 20.09 -11.33
N ALA A 221 11.90 19.41 -12.14
CA ALA A 221 10.49 19.73 -12.30
C ALA A 221 9.71 19.44 -10.99
N LEU A 222 10.00 18.31 -10.31
CA LEU A 222 9.39 17.99 -9.02
C LEU A 222 9.75 19.03 -7.96
N GLU A 223 11.03 19.34 -7.78
CA GLU A 223 11.50 20.33 -6.80
C GLU A 223 10.89 21.71 -7.04
N THR A 224 10.83 22.15 -8.32
CA THR A 224 10.21 23.41 -8.71
C THR A 224 8.72 23.44 -8.38
N ALA A 225 8.01 22.36 -8.70
CA ALA A 225 6.56 22.26 -8.44
C ALA A 225 6.24 22.22 -6.95
N LEU A 226 7.01 21.48 -6.16
CA LEU A 226 6.88 21.43 -4.70
C LEU A 226 7.16 22.80 -4.07
N ALA A 227 8.24 23.47 -4.47
CA ALA A 227 8.56 24.82 -3.99
C ALA A 227 7.43 25.83 -4.31
N LYS A 228 6.90 25.80 -5.54
CA LYS A 228 5.75 26.62 -5.94
C LYS A 228 4.49 26.32 -5.11
N ALA A 229 4.29 25.07 -4.72
CA ALA A 229 3.19 24.66 -3.87
C ALA A 229 3.43 24.96 -2.37
N GLY A 230 4.58 25.52 -1.99
CA GLY A 230 4.97 25.77 -0.61
C GLY A 230 5.21 24.46 0.18
N VAL A 231 5.60 23.40 -0.51
CA VAL A 231 5.94 22.10 0.06
C VAL A 231 7.46 21.97 0.15
N ARG A 232 8.00 21.74 1.33
CA ARG A 232 9.43 21.60 1.56
C ARG A 232 9.86 20.13 1.41
N LEU A 233 10.71 19.86 0.45
CA LEU A 233 11.36 18.56 0.29
C LEU A 233 12.43 18.38 1.37
N LEU A 234 12.39 17.25 2.06
CA LEU A 234 13.37 16.88 3.09
C LEU A 234 14.12 15.62 2.66
N GLU A 235 15.44 15.69 2.67
CA GLU A 235 16.33 14.58 2.34
C GLU A 235 17.50 14.55 3.33
N ASP A 236 17.49 13.62 4.25
CA ASP A 236 18.44 13.48 5.34
C ASP A 236 18.66 14.81 6.08
N THR A 237 17.55 15.44 6.48
CA THR A 237 17.59 16.75 7.15
C THR A 237 16.49 16.88 8.18
N ALA A 238 16.71 17.76 9.14
CA ALA A 238 15.75 18.13 10.17
C ALA A 238 15.46 19.63 10.11
N VAL A 239 14.20 20.01 10.34
CA VAL A 239 13.78 21.41 10.41
C VAL A 239 12.92 21.64 11.65
N LEU A 240 13.03 22.83 12.23
CA LEU A 240 12.17 23.27 13.33
C LEU A 240 11.03 24.13 12.78
N THR A 241 9.83 23.88 13.27
CA THR A 241 8.65 24.70 13.02
C THR A 241 7.88 24.88 14.33
N GLY A 242 8.08 26.03 14.98
CA GLY A 242 7.65 26.21 16.37
C GLY A 242 8.30 25.14 17.30
N PRO A 243 7.55 24.52 18.19
CA PRO A 243 8.04 23.48 19.09
C PRO A 243 8.15 22.09 18.45
N VAL A 244 7.88 21.97 17.14
CA VAL A 244 7.90 20.69 16.43
C VAL A 244 9.14 20.61 15.56
N ARG A 245 9.86 19.49 15.67
CA ARG A 245 10.92 19.13 14.75
C ARG A 245 10.38 18.14 13.71
N VAL A 246 10.57 18.45 12.44
CA VAL A 246 10.26 17.54 11.33
C VAL A 246 11.57 17.02 10.75
N VAL A 247 11.76 15.71 10.82
CA VAL A 247 12.92 15.01 10.23
C VAL A 247 12.45 14.31 8.96
N GLY A 248 13.15 14.52 7.85
CA GLY A 248 12.90 13.82 6.60
C GLY A 248 14.11 13.00 6.19
N ARG A 249 13.90 11.71 6.00
CA ARG A 249 14.94 10.76 5.62
C ARG A 249 14.89 10.44 4.14
N LYS A 250 16.04 10.23 3.52
CA LYS A 250 16.13 9.71 2.13
C LYS A 250 15.57 8.30 2.06
N ASP A 251 14.95 7.99 0.95
CA ASP A 251 14.46 6.63 0.70
C ASP A 251 15.64 5.63 0.61
N TYR A 252 15.46 4.47 1.23
CA TYR A 252 16.48 3.43 1.29
C TYR A 252 16.70 2.73 -0.05
N LEU A 253 15.62 2.39 -0.75
CA LEU A 253 15.70 1.67 -2.03
C LEU A 253 16.25 2.57 -3.13
N TYR A 254 15.75 3.79 -3.22
CA TYR A 254 16.23 4.78 -4.18
C TYR A 254 17.73 5.07 -4.04
N THR A 255 18.23 5.19 -2.82
CA THR A 255 19.65 5.48 -2.56
C THR A 255 20.56 4.25 -2.52
N GLY A 256 19.97 3.04 -2.62
CA GLY A 256 20.71 1.79 -2.42
C GLY A 256 21.29 1.69 -1.00
N GLY A 257 20.59 2.22 -0.02
CA GLY A 257 20.99 2.22 1.38
C GLY A 257 21.94 3.34 1.80
N ARG A 258 22.36 4.21 0.88
CA ARG A 258 23.22 5.36 1.17
C ARG A 258 22.42 6.54 1.69
N ARG A 259 22.16 6.55 2.98
CA ARG A 259 21.43 7.61 3.70
C ARG A 259 21.99 7.79 5.10
N CYS A 260 21.76 8.94 5.70
CA CYS A 260 22.19 9.20 7.07
C CYS A 260 21.57 8.20 8.04
N THR A 261 22.33 7.79 9.03
CA THR A 261 21.82 7.05 10.18
C THR A 261 20.92 7.97 11.02
N ALA A 262 20.08 7.38 11.87
CA ALA A 262 19.23 8.17 12.75
C ALA A 262 20.05 9.05 13.71
N ALA A 263 21.18 8.56 14.20
CA ALA A 263 22.07 9.30 15.08
C ALA A 263 22.76 10.48 14.37
N GLU A 264 23.10 10.35 13.08
CA GLU A 264 23.65 11.46 12.30
C GLU A 264 22.62 12.56 12.02
N LEU A 265 21.35 12.21 11.89
CA LEU A 265 20.26 13.17 11.69
C LEU A 265 19.90 13.93 12.98
N LEU A 266 20.01 13.28 14.12
CA LEU A 266 19.76 13.88 15.44
C LEU A 266 20.91 13.54 16.39
N PRO A 267 22.11 14.17 16.22
CA PRO A 267 23.30 13.84 17.01
C PRO A 267 23.16 14.19 18.49
N GLY A 268 22.23 15.07 18.86
CA GLY A 268 21.93 15.42 20.26
C GLY A 268 20.99 14.43 20.97
N GLY A 269 20.42 13.47 20.24
CA GLY A 269 19.40 12.57 20.79
C GLY A 269 18.06 13.27 21.11
N PRO A 270 17.23 12.68 22.00
CA PRO A 270 15.95 13.24 22.40
C PRO A 270 16.12 14.57 23.14
N ASP A 271 15.25 15.55 22.83
CA ASP A 271 15.18 16.85 23.48
C ASP A 271 13.73 17.27 23.77
N GLU A 272 13.47 18.55 24.05
CA GLU A 272 12.16 19.11 24.37
C GLU A 272 11.23 19.22 23.17
N HIS A 273 11.73 19.19 21.94
CA HIS A 273 10.89 19.31 20.74
C HIS A 273 10.12 18.03 20.47
N TYR A 274 8.84 18.16 20.09
CA TYR A 274 8.09 17.02 19.55
C TYR A 274 8.66 16.67 18.16
N THR A 275 9.24 15.50 18.04
CA THR A 275 9.95 15.08 16.81
C THR A 275 9.08 14.16 15.96
N LEU A 276 8.63 14.71 14.83
CA LEU A 276 7.97 14.00 13.75
C LEU A 276 9.01 13.49 12.76
N TRP A 277 9.11 12.17 12.59
CA TRP A 277 10.04 11.51 11.69
C TRP A 277 9.30 11.00 10.45
N LEU A 278 9.73 11.42 9.26
CA LEU A 278 9.20 10.99 7.97
C LEU A 278 10.24 10.09 7.30
N ASP A 279 9.86 8.85 7.02
CA ASP A 279 10.64 7.88 6.27
C ASP A 279 9.67 7.07 5.41
N HIS A 280 9.87 7.05 4.09
CA HIS A 280 8.97 6.33 3.21
C HIS A 280 8.88 4.85 3.59
N GLU A 281 10.00 4.18 3.82
CA GLU A 281 10.03 2.79 4.22
C GLU A 281 9.94 2.60 5.75
N PRO A 282 9.11 1.69 6.26
CA PRO A 282 9.01 1.37 7.70
C PRO A 282 10.16 0.47 8.15
N ARG A 283 11.37 1.01 8.09
CA ARG A 283 12.62 0.35 8.49
C ARG A 283 13.34 1.16 9.56
N ASP A 284 14.17 0.49 10.33
CA ASP A 284 15.05 1.17 11.28
C ASP A 284 14.31 2.00 12.34
N LEU A 285 13.07 1.58 12.65
CA LEU A 285 12.17 2.31 13.55
C LEU A 285 12.75 2.46 14.95
N LYS A 286 13.47 1.45 15.45
CA LYS A 286 14.09 1.48 16.77
C LYS A 286 15.20 2.51 16.88
N ASN A 287 16.03 2.64 15.83
CA ASN A 287 17.09 3.63 15.83
C ASN A 287 16.54 5.05 15.70
N ALA A 288 15.48 5.26 14.90
CA ALA A 288 14.78 6.54 14.83
C ALA A 288 14.19 6.93 16.21
N ALA A 289 13.55 5.98 16.90
CA ALA A 289 13.03 6.19 18.25
C ALA A 289 14.14 6.49 19.27
N ALA A 290 15.27 5.78 19.20
CA ALA A 290 16.44 6.01 20.05
C ALA A 290 17.09 7.40 19.79
N ALA A 291 17.08 7.87 18.54
CA ALA A 291 17.53 9.20 18.19
C ALA A 291 16.60 10.33 18.63
N GLY A 292 15.37 10.02 19.08
CA GLY A 292 14.46 11.00 19.64
C GLY A 292 13.17 11.22 18.87
N ALA A 293 12.82 10.35 17.91
CA ALA A 293 11.52 10.41 17.26
C ALA A 293 10.39 10.11 18.26
N ASP A 294 9.34 10.93 18.27
CA ASP A 294 8.11 10.71 19.03
C ASP A 294 7.03 10.06 18.17
N LEU A 295 6.96 10.45 16.90
CA LEU A 295 6.06 9.88 15.89
C LEU A 295 6.83 9.61 14.60
N ILE A 296 6.73 8.39 14.09
CA ILE A 296 7.29 8.00 12.80
C ILE A 296 6.13 7.74 11.84
N LEU A 297 6.14 8.38 10.67
CA LEU A 297 5.16 8.18 9.61
C LEU A 297 5.84 7.59 8.38
N SER A 298 5.30 6.46 7.91
CA SER A 298 5.80 5.72 6.74
C SER A 298 4.66 5.30 5.81
N GLY A 299 5.02 4.99 4.56
CA GLY A 299 4.18 4.42 3.53
C GLY A 299 4.72 3.11 2.98
N HIS A 300 4.98 3.06 1.65
CA HIS A 300 5.70 2.01 0.91
C HIS A 300 5.00 0.65 0.80
N THR A 301 4.46 0.16 1.89
CA THR A 301 3.94 -1.21 1.98
C THR A 301 2.54 -1.38 1.41
N HIS A 302 1.85 -0.28 1.13
CA HIS A 302 0.44 -0.26 0.77
C HIS A 302 -0.48 -1.05 1.73
N GLY A 303 -0.04 -1.27 2.97
CA GLY A 303 -0.73 -2.15 3.92
C GLY A 303 -0.82 -3.60 3.45
N GLY A 304 0.12 -4.04 2.58
CA GLY A 304 0.13 -5.33 1.90
C GLY A 304 -0.80 -5.42 0.70
N GLN A 305 -1.59 -4.39 0.43
CA GLN A 305 -2.54 -4.20 -0.67
C GLN A 305 -3.42 -5.43 -0.98
N VAL A 306 -2.82 -6.59 -1.27
CA VAL A 306 -3.51 -7.85 -1.60
C VAL A 306 -2.99 -8.98 -0.70
N TRP A 307 -3.91 -9.64 0.00
CA TRP A 307 -3.57 -10.82 0.79
C TRP A 307 -3.09 -11.97 -0.12
N PRO A 308 -1.99 -12.69 0.21
CA PRO A 308 -1.19 -12.61 1.43
C PRO A 308 0.10 -11.75 1.27
N ALA A 309 0.18 -10.83 0.31
CA ALA A 309 1.40 -10.08 -0.01
C ALA A 309 2.00 -9.31 1.20
N GLY A 310 1.15 -8.91 2.17
CA GLY A 310 1.64 -8.27 3.39
C GLY A 310 2.59 -9.15 4.23
N ALA A 311 2.41 -10.47 4.20
CA ALA A 311 3.34 -11.39 4.87
C ALA A 311 4.72 -11.41 4.17
N VAL A 312 4.73 -11.27 2.83
CA VAL A 312 5.97 -11.17 2.05
C VAL A 312 6.70 -9.87 2.37
N GLY A 313 5.98 -8.74 2.49
CA GLY A 313 6.54 -7.46 2.89
C GLY A 313 7.23 -7.51 4.26
N MET A 314 6.63 -8.19 5.23
CA MET A 314 7.25 -8.41 6.55
C MET A 314 8.52 -9.26 6.46
N ALA A 315 8.52 -10.29 5.62
CA ALA A 315 9.72 -11.10 5.36
C ALA A 315 10.82 -10.31 4.64
N ALA A 316 10.47 -9.28 3.87
CA ALA A 316 11.39 -8.39 3.17
C ALA A 316 11.96 -7.26 4.05
N ARG A 317 11.99 -7.44 5.38
CA ARG A 317 12.58 -6.54 6.39
C ARG A 317 11.79 -5.27 6.69
N ASN A 318 10.52 -5.17 6.31
CA ASN A 318 9.67 -4.12 6.85
C ASN A 318 9.29 -4.44 8.29
N GLU A 319 9.51 -3.52 9.21
CA GLU A 319 9.23 -3.76 10.64
C GLU A 319 7.74 -3.66 10.98
N ARG A 320 6.96 -3.06 10.11
CA ARG A 320 5.51 -2.96 10.19
C ARG A 320 4.93 -2.86 8.78
N ASN A 321 3.82 -3.55 8.53
CA ASN A 321 3.18 -3.52 7.22
C ASN A 321 1.99 -2.56 7.14
N TYR A 322 1.29 -2.32 8.27
CA TYR A 322 0.11 -1.45 8.28
C TYR A 322 -0.27 -1.03 9.70
N GLY A 323 -0.71 0.22 9.82
CA GLY A 323 -1.25 0.77 11.06
C GLY A 323 -0.20 1.07 12.13
N PRO A 324 -0.60 1.28 13.39
CA PRO A 324 0.28 1.72 14.44
C PRO A 324 1.14 0.58 15.00
N LYS A 325 2.37 0.94 15.42
CA LYS A 325 3.30 0.10 16.17
C LYS A 325 3.93 0.93 17.26
N ARG A 326 3.78 0.54 18.52
CA ARG A 326 4.56 1.13 19.61
C ARG A 326 6.01 0.67 19.48
N VAL A 327 6.91 1.60 19.28
CA VAL A 327 8.35 1.34 19.07
C VAL A 327 9.10 1.44 20.39
N SER A 328 8.74 2.44 21.21
CA SER A 328 9.23 2.64 22.58
C SER A 328 8.12 3.27 23.43
N ASP A 329 8.40 3.56 24.69
CA ASP A 329 7.42 4.24 25.58
C ASP A 329 7.04 5.63 25.11
N ARG A 330 7.90 6.28 24.35
CA ARG A 330 7.69 7.65 23.83
C ARG A 330 7.39 7.68 22.34
N CYS A 331 7.69 6.62 21.59
CA CYS A 331 7.63 6.62 20.14
C CYS A 331 6.58 5.65 19.58
N THR A 332 5.73 6.17 18.73
CA THR A 332 4.79 5.38 17.92
C THR A 332 5.13 5.53 16.44
N ALA A 333 5.21 4.41 15.72
CA ALA A 333 5.27 4.41 14.26
C ALA A 333 3.87 4.12 13.68
N ILE A 334 3.50 4.80 12.61
CA ILE A 334 2.26 4.55 11.86
C ILE A 334 2.62 4.36 10.40
N VAL A 335 2.23 3.21 9.87
CA VAL A 335 2.42 2.87 8.46
C VAL A 335 1.09 2.98 7.73
N SER A 336 1.02 3.90 6.77
CA SER A 336 -0.15 4.13 5.93
C SER A 336 -0.41 2.99 4.97
N GLY A 337 -1.68 2.75 4.68
CA GLY A 337 -2.09 1.86 3.59
C GLY A 337 -1.97 2.50 2.21
N GLY A 338 -1.65 3.79 2.14
CA GLY A 338 -1.56 4.56 0.91
C GLY A 338 -2.88 5.19 0.48
N THR A 339 -2.76 6.35 -0.16
CA THR A 339 -3.90 7.12 -0.69
C THR A 339 -4.38 6.59 -2.04
N GLY A 340 -3.52 5.84 -2.73
CA GLY A 340 -3.82 5.11 -3.96
C GLY A 340 -3.51 3.63 -3.88
N THR A 341 -3.21 3.03 -5.02
CA THR A 341 -2.79 1.63 -5.15
C THR A 341 -1.65 1.52 -6.14
N TRP A 342 -0.66 0.71 -5.80
CA TRP A 342 0.41 0.41 -6.73
C TRP A 342 -0.02 -0.67 -7.74
N GLY A 343 0.35 -0.51 -8.99
CA GLY A 343 0.12 -1.49 -10.04
C GLY A 343 -1.35 -1.61 -10.44
N TYR A 344 -2.16 -2.36 -9.75
CA TYR A 344 -3.55 -2.65 -10.08
C TYR A 344 -4.52 -2.16 -8.99
N ARG A 345 -5.74 -1.81 -9.40
CA ARG A 345 -6.78 -1.27 -8.51
C ARG A 345 -7.56 -2.39 -7.82
N LEU A 346 -6.87 -3.11 -6.97
CA LEU A 346 -7.44 -4.16 -6.13
C LEU A 346 -6.83 -4.04 -4.73
N ARG A 347 -7.66 -4.07 -3.70
CA ARG A 347 -7.20 -4.01 -2.32
C ARG A 347 -8.01 -4.98 -1.46
N THR A 348 -7.39 -6.06 -1.04
CA THR A 348 -8.00 -7.03 -0.11
C THR A 348 -7.40 -6.94 1.29
N GLN A 349 -6.28 -6.19 1.44
CA GLN A 349 -5.61 -5.92 2.71
C GLN A 349 -5.28 -4.43 2.86
N GLY A 350 -5.24 -3.93 4.09
CA GLY A 350 -5.05 -2.50 4.36
C GLY A 350 -6.26 -1.64 3.92
N ARG A 351 -6.08 -0.33 3.88
CA ARG A 351 -7.10 0.65 3.44
C ARG A 351 -6.50 1.63 2.44
N THR A 352 -7.32 2.17 1.55
CA THR A 352 -7.00 3.37 0.78
C THR A 352 -7.36 4.56 1.64
N GLU A 353 -6.35 5.31 2.11
CA GLU A 353 -6.56 6.27 3.20
C GLU A 353 -5.63 7.48 3.14
N ILE A 354 -6.09 8.57 3.76
CA ILE A 354 -5.22 9.54 4.39
C ILE A 354 -5.18 9.23 5.89
N VAL A 355 -4.04 9.48 6.53
CA VAL A 355 -3.89 9.30 7.97
C VAL A 355 -3.96 10.68 8.66
N CYS A 356 -4.83 10.81 9.65
CA CYS A 356 -4.97 12.01 10.46
C CYS A 356 -4.58 11.68 11.91
N VAL A 357 -3.46 12.21 12.37
CA VAL A 357 -2.96 12.02 13.73
C VAL A 357 -3.21 13.28 14.54
N THR A 358 -3.91 13.15 15.65
CA THR A 358 -4.04 14.21 16.65
C THR A 358 -3.16 13.85 17.85
N VAL A 359 -2.22 14.72 18.17
CA VAL A 359 -1.37 14.61 19.37
C VAL A 359 -1.85 15.64 20.37
N GLU A 360 -2.11 15.23 21.58
CA GLU A 360 -2.56 16.09 22.69
C GLU A 360 -1.46 16.17 23.76
N GLN A 361 -1.17 17.37 24.21
CA GLN A 361 -0.25 17.58 25.32
C GLN A 361 -0.91 17.13 26.61
N CYS A 362 -0.26 16.25 27.35
CA CYS A 362 -0.67 15.86 28.69
C CYS A 362 0.26 16.49 29.74
N ALA A 363 -0.24 16.66 30.96
CA ALA A 363 0.64 17.01 32.07
C ALA A 363 1.68 15.91 32.30
N GLU A 364 2.89 16.25 32.66
CA GLU A 364 3.86 15.26 33.16
C GLU A 364 3.26 14.62 34.42
N THR A 365 3.04 13.31 34.38
CA THR A 365 2.62 12.50 35.53
C THR A 365 3.82 12.08 36.36
#